data_5c7a92f456aaf557fdae4c1cf64d16f1
#
_entry.id   5c7a92f456aaf557fdae4c1cf64d16f1
#
_cell.length_a   1.000
_cell.length_b   1.000
_cell.length_c   1.000
_cell.angle_alpha   90.00
_cell.angle_beta   90.00
_cell.angle_gamma   90.00
#
_symmetry.space_group_name_H-M   'P 1'
#
loop_
_entity.id
_entity.type
_entity.pdbx_description
1 polymer ?
#
loop_
_entity_poly.entity_id
_entity_poly.type
_entity_poly.pdbx_seq_one_letter_code
_entity_poly.pdbx_strand_id
1 'polypeptide(L)'
;VGLSSFKKSLIEQNKMKLLPGAAIYGKNGGGKSNVIRAFWLGVQFIRNAQRIQHEKASMPVVPFLLDDYSANNPTEFAFDYIADGIKYWYSFEATKEKIIRESLYHAPKGQKALVFSREQQKFNFTEDKARRKLISETVAENQLFFSVACTMNDAVCTKAMKWFREDIFFSRDYTDIPQ
;
A
#
# COMPACT_ATOMS: atom_id res chain seq x y z
N VAL A 1 -16.21 -18.87 11.31
CA VAL A 1 -17.25 -19.13 10.33
C VAL A 1 -16.74 -20.25 9.44
N GLY A 2 -17.39 -21.43 9.48
CA GLY A 2 -16.95 -22.59 8.68
C GLY A 2 -17.16 -22.33 7.20
N LEU A 3 -16.06 -22.25 6.46
CA LEU A 3 -16.02 -22.10 5.00
C LEU A 3 -16.51 -23.35 4.23
N SER A 4 -17.09 -24.34 4.91
CA SER A 4 -17.50 -25.61 4.31
C SER A 4 -18.57 -25.47 3.22
N SER A 5 -19.46 -24.49 3.34
CA SER A 5 -20.56 -24.25 2.40
C SER A 5 -20.12 -23.56 1.10
N PHE A 6 -18.94 -22.93 1.08
CA PHE A 6 -18.46 -22.12 -0.05
C PHE A 6 -17.27 -22.72 -0.79
N LYS A 7 -16.94 -23.98 -0.54
CA LYS A 7 -15.77 -24.65 -1.17
C LYS A 7 -15.76 -24.60 -2.69
N LYS A 8 -16.93 -24.61 -3.33
CA LYS A 8 -17.08 -24.55 -4.79
C LYS A 8 -16.89 -23.14 -5.38
N SER A 9 -16.95 -22.09 -4.55
CA SER A 9 -16.85 -20.69 -4.96
C SER A 9 -15.49 -20.07 -4.67
N LEU A 10 -14.55 -20.85 -4.11
CA LEU A 10 -13.22 -20.35 -3.78
C LEU A 10 -12.31 -20.40 -5.01
N ILE A 11 -11.58 -19.32 -5.22
CA ILE A 11 -10.52 -19.25 -6.22
C ILE A 11 -9.23 -19.73 -5.55
N GLU A 12 -8.63 -20.79 -6.08
CA GLU A 12 -7.34 -21.28 -5.58
C GLU A 12 -6.20 -20.62 -6.37
N GLN A 13 -5.36 -19.84 -5.69
CA GLN A 13 -4.18 -19.22 -6.26
C GLN A 13 -3.01 -19.32 -5.28
N ASN A 14 -1.89 -19.88 -5.73
CA ASN A 14 -0.66 -20.04 -4.93
C ASN A 14 -0.88 -20.69 -3.56
N LYS A 15 -1.63 -21.80 -3.51
CA LYS A 15 -2.03 -22.51 -2.29
C LYS A 15 -2.91 -21.69 -1.33
N MET A 16 -3.38 -20.53 -1.73
CA MET A 16 -4.36 -19.73 -0.99
C MET A 16 -5.75 -19.92 -1.56
N LYS A 17 -6.74 -19.86 -0.68
CA LYS A 17 -8.17 -19.89 -1.03
C LYS A 17 -8.70 -18.47 -0.89
N LEU A 18 -9.10 -17.89 -2.01
CA LEU A 18 -9.60 -16.54 -2.09
C LEU A 18 -11.10 -16.53 -2.32
N LEU A 19 -11.79 -15.58 -1.71
CA LEU A 19 -13.19 -15.31 -2.00
C LEU A 19 -13.29 -14.47 -3.30
N PRO A 20 -14.22 -14.79 -4.22
CA PRO A 20 -14.41 -14.01 -5.44
C PRO A 20 -15.01 -12.63 -5.18
N GLY A 21 -15.57 -12.40 -4.00
CA GLY A 21 -16.15 -11.13 -3.62
C GLY A 21 -16.44 -11.02 -2.13
N ALA A 22 -16.58 -9.80 -1.64
CA ALA A 22 -17.01 -9.49 -0.29
C ALA A 22 -18.03 -8.35 -0.33
N ALA A 23 -19.03 -8.39 0.56
CA ALA A 23 -20.00 -7.32 0.72
C ALA A 23 -19.95 -6.79 2.16
N ILE A 24 -19.95 -5.46 2.30
CA ILE A 24 -19.91 -4.79 3.60
C ILE A 24 -21.30 -4.23 3.90
N TYR A 25 -21.91 -4.73 4.96
CA TYR A 25 -23.23 -4.31 5.44
C TYR A 25 -23.11 -3.58 6.78
N GLY A 26 -24.04 -2.68 7.05
CA GLY A 26 -24.12 -1.97 8.33
C GLY A 26 -25.09 -0.80 8.28
N LYS A 27 -25.37 -0.20 9.44
CA LYS A 27 -26.23 0.98 9.58
C LYS A 27 -25.72 2.16 8.75
N ASN A 28 -26.64 3.09 8.35
CA ASN A 28 -26.24 4.37 7.78
C ASN A 28 -25.38 5.14 8.82
N GLY A 29 -24.30 5.76 8.36
CA GLY A 29 -23.32 6.39 9.25
C GLY A 29 -22.32 5.43 9.90
N GLY A 30 -22.42 4.10 9.70
CA GLY A 30 -21.53 3.09 10.29
C GLY A 30 -20.12 2.96 9.68
N GLY A 31 -19.68 3.92 8.87
CA GLY A 31 -18.31 3.96 8.36
C GLY A 31 -18.02 3.09 7.12
N LYS A 32 -19.04 2.42 6.52
CA LYS A 32 -18.84 1.54 5.35
C LYS A 32 -18.11 2.23 4.19
N SER A 33 -18.57 3.41 3.82
CA SER A 33 -17.95 4.22 2.76
C SER A 33 -16.54 4.69 3.13
N ASN A 34 -16.27 4.93 4.42
CA ASN A 34 -14.95 5.33 4.88
C ASN A 34 -13.90 4.23 4.71
N VAL A 35 -14.28 2.95 4.88
CA VAL A 35 -13.36 1.81 4.63
C VAL A 35 -12.91 1.79 3.17
N ILE A 36 -13.87 1.91 2.24
CA ILE A 36 -13.56 1.91 0.80
C ILE A 36 -12.77 3.18 0.42
N ARG A 37 -13.14 4.33 1.00
CA ARG A 37 -12.44 5.59 0.79
C ARG A 37 -11.00 5.53 1.29
N ALA A 38 -10.76 4.99 2.48
CA ALA A 38 -9.42 4.82 3.03
C ALA A 38 -8.55 3.90 2.15
N PHE A 39 -9.13 2.78 1.69
CA PHE A 39 -8.46 1.89 0.76
C PHE A 39 -8.11 2.59 -0.56
N TRP A 40 -9.08 3.31 -1.16
CA TRP A 40 -8.87 4.11 -2.37
C TRP A 40 -7.76 5.15 -2.16
N LEU A 41 -7.79 5.92 -1.07
CA LEU A 41 -6.76 6.92 -0.74
C LEU A 41 -5.37 6.31 -0.66
N GLY A 42 -5.21 5.17 0.03
CA GLY A 42 -3.93 4.47 0.12
C GLY A 42 -3.39 4.05 -1.25
N VAL A 43 -4.26 3.50 -2.10
CA VAL A 43 -3.90 3.12 -3.49
C VAL A 43 -3.53 4.35 -4.33
N GLN A 44 -4.32 5.44 -4.24
CA GLN A 44 -4.02 6.67 -4.98
C GLN A 44 -2.73 7.31 -4.49
N PHE A 45 -2.45 7.27 -3.20
CA PHE A 45 -1.19 7.77 -2.66
C PHE A 45 0.01 7.01 -3.27
N ILE A 46 -0.05 5.67 -3.32
CA ILE A 46 1.00 4.85 -3.94
C ILE A 46 1.14 5.16 -5.44
N ARG A 47 0.03 5.23 -6.17
CA ARG A 47 0.02 5.51 -7.61
C ARG A 47 0.59 6.89 -7.98
N ASN A 48 0.29 7.89 -7.15
CA ASN A 48 0.62 9.29 -7.43
C ASN A 48 1.84 9.79 -6.65
N ALA A 49 2.48 8.97 -5.83
CA ALA A 49 3.63 9.37 -5.01
C ALA A 49 4.77 9.99 -5.82
N GLN A 50 4.90 9.64 -7.10
CA GLN A 50 5.89 10.24 -8.03
C GLN A 50 5.58 11.70 -8.40
N ARG A 51 4.32 12.15 -8.30
CA ARG A 51 3.91 13.52 -8.62
C ARG A 51 4.17 14.49 -7.46
N ILE A 52 4.40 13.97 -6.26
CA ILE A 52 4.78 14.74 -5.09
C ILE A 52 6.29 15.06 -5.21
N GLN A 53 6.63 15.95 -6.14
CA GLN A 53 8.02 16.31 -6.45
C GLN A 53 8.56 17.47 -5.59
N HIS A 54 7.71 18.11 -4.79
CA HIS A 54 8.12 19.26 -4.00
C HIS A 54 8.18 18.87 -2.52
N GLU A 55 9.30 19.17 -1.87
CA GLU A 55 9.52 18.95 -0.42
C GLU A 55 8.44 19.57 0.48
N LYS A 56 7.72 20.58 -0.04
CA LYS A 56 6.65 21.28 0.67
C LYS A 56 5.22 20.79 0.35
N ALA A 57 5.08 19.79 -0.52
CA ALA A 57 3.75 19.27 -0.85
C ALA A 57 3.19 18.46 0.34
N SER A 58 2.04 18.87 0.85
CA SER A 58 1.32 18.12 1.87
C SER A 58 0.85 16.78 1.30
N MET A 59 1.05 15.72 2.04
CA MET A 59 0.56 14.39 1.64
C MET A 59 -0.96 14.30 1.82
N PRO A 60 -1.66 13.56 0.96
CA PRO A 60 -3.12 13.40 1.04
C PRO A 60 -3.52 12.43 2.17
N VAL A 61 -2.89 12.57 3.33
CA VAL A 61 -3.21 11.80 4.53
C VAL A 61 -4.20 12.61 5.36
N VAL A 62 -5.41 12.08 5.52
CA VAL A 62 -6.43 12.69 6.37
C VAL A 62 -6.59 11.80 7.60
N PRO A 63 -6.04 12.19 8.76
CA PRO A 63 -6.23 11.44 9.98
C PRO A 63 -7.69 11.46 10.42
N PHE A 64 -8.13 10.45 11.16
CA PHE A 64 -9.43 10.46 11.78
C PHE A 64 -9.42 11.49 12.93
N LEU A 65 -10.24 12.53 12.81
CA LEU A 65 -10.20 13.69 13.72
C LEU A 65 -11.18 13.59 14.91
N LEU A 66 -11.92 12.48 15.02
CA LEU A 66 -12.91 12.32 16.08
C LEU A 66 -12.36 11.68 17.36
N ASP A 67 -11.08 11.30 17.38
CA ASP A 67 -10.36 10.89 18.57
C ASP A 67 -8.96 11.51 18.61
N ASP A 68 -8.48 11.80 19.80
CA ASP A 68 -7.18 12.45 20.01
C ASP A 68 -5.99 11.56 19.60
N TYR A 69 -6.17 10.24 19.65
CA TYR A 69 -5.12 9.30 19.26
C TYR A 69 -4.86 9.39 17.76
N SER A 70 -5.89 9.21 16.95
CA SER A 70 -5.77 9.22 15.48
C SER A 70 -5.35 10.58 14.94
N ALA A 71 -5.79 11.68 15.61
CA ALA A 71 -5.43 13.03 15.20
C ALA A 71 -3.93 13.32 15.35
N ASN A 72 -3.27 12.70 16.35
CA ASN A 72 -1.88 12.98 16.70
C ASN A 72 -0.89 11.87 16.29
N ASN A 73 -1.37 10.79 15.72
CA ASN A 73 -0.53 9.67 15.28
C ASN A 73 -0.46 9.55 13.76
N PRO A 74 0.61 8.96 13.20
CA PRO A 74 0.70 8.67 11.78
C PRO A 74 -0.44 7.76 11.31
N THR A 75 -0.89 7.96 10.08
CA THR A 75 -1.83 7.02 9.43
C THR A 75 -1.05 5.87 8.83
N GLU A 76 -1.45 4.64 9.16
CA GLU A 76 -0.87 3.42 8.62
C GLU A 76 -1.72 2.87 7.47
N PHE A 77 -1.04 2.43 6.41
CA PHE A 77 -1.61 1.64 5.33
C PHE A 77 -0.84 0.33 5.19
N ALA A 78 -1.58 -0.78 5.12
CA ALA A 78 -1.00 -2.11 4.92
C ALA A 78 -1.76 -2.87 3.83
N PHE A 79 -1.03 -3.47 2.90
CA PHE A 79 -1.55 -4.20 1.75
C PHE A 79 -0.91 -5.58 1.66
N ASP A 80 -1.72 -6.62 1.72
CA ASP A 80 -1.34 -8.01 1.45
C ASP A 80 -1.94 -8.41 0.11
N TYR A 81 -1.10 -8.69 -0.89
CA TYR A 81 -1.59 -8.93 -2.25
C TYR A 81 -0.71 -9.92 -3.03
N ILE A 82 -1.20 -10.34 -4.19
CA ILE A 82 -0.46 -11.17 -5.15
C ILE A 82 -0.35 -10.40 -6.45
N ALA A 83 0.88 -10.30 -6.98
CA ALA A 83 1.17 -9.78 -8.30
C ALA A 83 2.07 -10.77 -9.04
N ASP A 84 1.75 -11.11 -10.29
CA ASP A 84 2.48 -12.07 -11.12
C ASP A 84 2.81 -13.40 -10.38
N GLY A 85 1.86 -13.89 -9.57
CA GLY A 85 1.99 -15.11 -8.80
C GLY A 85 2.88 -15.03 -7.56
N ILE A 86 3.44 -13.88 -7.22
CA ILE A 86 4.25 -13.66 -6.02
C ILE A 86 3.42 -12.93 -4.97
N LYS A 87 3.45 -13.40 -3.73
CA LYS A 87 2.82 -12.71 -2.61
C LYS A 87 3.71 -11.59 -2.10
N TYR A 88 3.10 -10.43 -1.87
CA TYR A 88 3.73 -9.23 -1.33
C TYR A 88 3.01 -8.76 -0.07
N TRP A 89 3.76 -8.10 0.82
CA TRP A 89 3.29 -7.34 1.98
C TRP A 89 3.95 -5.98 1.92
N TYR A 90 3.15 -4.97 1.68
CA TYR A 90 3.60 -3.59 1.63
C TYR A 90 2.90 -2.77 2.69
N SER A 91 3.65 -2.02 3.46
CA SER A 91 3.08 -1.10 4.45
C SER A 91 3.86 0.20 4.52
N PHE A 92 3.16 1.27 4.88
CA PHE A 92 3.78 2.54 5.22
C PHE A 92 2.96 3.29 6.28
N GLU A 93 3.66 4.08 7.09
CA GLU A 93 3.09 5.02 8.04
C GLU A 93 3.48 6.44 7.61
N ALA A 94 2.51 7.34 7.57
CA ALA A 94 2.70 8.71 7.10
C ALA A 94 1.97 9.74 7.95
N THR A 95 2.60 10.90 8.13
CA THR A 95 1.94 12.14 8.56
C THR A 95 1.60 12.99 7.33
N LYS A 96 1.07 14.19 7.53
CA LYS A 96 0.88 15.16 6.43
C LYS A 96 2.20 15.65 5.82
N GLU A 97 3.30 15.47 6.51
CA GLU A 97 4.60 16.08 6.18
C GLU A 97 5.61 15.04 5.69
N LYS A 98 5.63 13.85 6.27
CA LYS A 98 6.67 12.86 6.01
C LYS A 98 6.22 11.42 6.17
N ILE A 99 6.99 10.52 5.57
CA ILE A 99 6.92 9.08 5.78
C ILE A 99 7.68 8.73 7.06
N ILE A 100 7.02 8.06 8.00
CA ILE A 100 7.60 7.61 9.26
C ILE A 100 8.24 6.24 9.10
N ARG A 101 7.48 5.29 8.52
CA ARG A 101 7.95 3.93 8.22
C ARG A 101 7.46 3.49 6.86
N GLU A 102 8.23 2.61 6.24
CA GLU A 102 7.85 1.97 4.99
C GLU A 102 8.53 0.62 4.90
N SER A 103 7.83 -0.42 4.43
CA SER A 103 8.42 -1.72 4.24
C SER A 103 7.77 -2.49 3.09
N LEU A 104 8.58 -3.27 2.39
CA LEU A 104 8.14 -4.24 1.40
C LEU A 104 8.76 -5.60 1.69
N TYR A 105 7.92 -6.61 1.75
CA TYR A 105 8.30 -8.02 1.79
C TYR A 105 7.70 -8.73 0.59
N HIS A 106 8.35 -9.81 0.17
CA HIS A 106 7.84 -10.70 -0.87
C HIS A 106 8.10 -12.17 -0.55
N ALA A 107 7.43 -13.08 -1.27
CA ALA A 107 7.60 -14.52 -1.12
C ALA A 107 7.79 -15.23 -2.47
N PRO A 108 8.87 -14.96 -3.25
CA PRO A 108 9.06 -15.54 -4.57
C PRO A 108 9.28 -17.07 -4.52
N LYS A 109 9.77 -17.60 -3.41
CA LYS A 109 9.98 -19.03 -3.16
C LYS A 109 9.06 -19.56 -2.04
N GLY A 110 7.95 -18.87 -1.73
CA GLY A 110 7.01 -19.26 -0.70
C GLY A 110 7.36 -18.80 0.72
N GLN A 111 8.60 -18.38 0.99
CA GLN A 111 9.01 -17.82 2.28
C GLN A 111 9.04 -16.30 2.21
N LYS A 112 8.51 -15.66 3.26
CA LYS A 112 8.50 -14.20 3.41
C LYS A 112 9.92 -13.68 3.60
N ALA A 113 10.39 -12.83 2.69
CA ALA A 113 11.70 -12.19 2.72
C ALA A 113 11.55 -10.67 2.64
N LEU A 114 12.37 -9.95 3.38
CA LEU A 114 12.43 -8.49 3.32
C LEU A 114 13.04 -8.06 1.98
N VAL A 115 12.42 -7.10 1.31
CA VAL A 115 13.00 -6.41 0.15
C VAL A 115 13.68 -5.13 0.61
N PHE A 116 12.95 -4.30 1.34
CA PHE A 116 13.48 -3.13 2.03
C PHE A 116 12.63 -2.79 3.25
N SER A 117 13.24 -2.08 4.21
CA SER A 117 12.56 -1.34 5.25
C SER A 117 13.16 0.05 5.42
N ARG A 118 12.32 0.99 5.84
CA ARG A 118 12.67 2.38 6.06
C ARG A 118 12.09 2.85 7.38
N GLU A 119 12.87 3.57 8.15
CA GLU A 119 12.43 4.35 9.30
C GLU A 119 12.96 5.77 9.14
N GLN A 120 12.06 6.71 8.87
CA GLN A 120 12.38 8.07 8.41
C GLN A 120 13.34 8.05 7.19
N GLN A 121 14.58 8.51 7.30
CA GLN A 121 15.59 8.47 6.24
C GLN A 121 16.65 7.37 6.45
N LYS A 122 16.37 6.41 7.33
CA LYS A 122 17.24 5.24 7.53
C LYS A 122 16.67 4.05 6.78
N PHE A 123 17.43 3.53 5.83
CA PHE A 123 17.02 2.42 4.96
C PHE A 123 17.80 1.16 5.26
N ASN A 124 17.13 0.02 5.17
CA ASN A 124 17.73 -1.31 5.23
C ASN A 124 17.30 -2.12 4.01
N PHE A 125 18.25 -2.75 3.34
CA PHE A 125 18.07 -3.55 2.12
C PHE A 125 18.68 -4.94 2.29
N THR A 126 17.99 -5.98 1.81
CA THR A 126 18.52 -7.35 1.85
C THR A 126 19.23 -7.75 0.56
N GLU A 127 18.72 -7.31 -0.58
CA GLU A 127 19.25 -7.60 -1.91
C GLU A 127 19.49 -6.30 -2.68
N ASP A 128 20.36 -6.32 -3.69
CA ASP A 128 20.71 -5.18 -4.54
C ASP A 128 21.06 -3.89 -3.76
N LYS A 129 21.78 -4.08 -2.64
CA LYS A 129 22.02 -3.05 -1.62
C LYS A 129 22.66 -1.79 -2.19
N ALA A 130 23.66 -1.95 -3.07
CA ALA A 130 24.38 -0.81 -3.63
C ALA A 130 23.46 0.09 -4.48
N ARG A 131 22.66 -0.51 -5.37
CA ARG A 131 21.71 0.21 -6.22
C ARG A 131 20.60 0.85 -5.39
N ARG A 132 19.99 0.11 -4.47
CA ARG A 132 18.92 0.64 -3.61
C ARG A 132 19.40 1.75 -2.68
N LYS A 133 20.66 1.68 -2.23
CA LYS A 133 21.26 2.79 -1.49
C LYS A 133 21.33 4.07 -2.33
N LEU A 134 21.82 4.00 -3.57
CA LEU A 134 21.84 5.16 -4.47
C LEU A 134 20.44 5.72 -4.72
N ILE A 135 19.43 4.85 -4.91
CA ILE A 135 18.04 5.29 -5.04
C ILE A 135 17.58 6.00 -3.76
N SER A 136 17.90 5.47 -2.58
CA SER A 136 17.46 6.04 -1.29
C SER A 136 18.00 7.44 -1.05
N GLU A 137 19.16 7.78 -1.60
CA GLU A 137 19.77 9.12 -1.52
C GLU A 137 18.97 10.19 -2.30
N THR A 138 18.11 9.77 -3.24
CA THR A 138 17.23 10.66 -4.02
C THR A 138 15.82 10.79 -3.46
N VAL A 139 15.49 10.03 -2.40
CA VAL A 139 14.14 9.97 -1.84
C VAL A 139 13.93 11.06 -0.81
N ALA A 140 13.00 11.97 -1.06
CA ALA A 140 12.61 12.99 -0.09
C ALA A 140 11.82 12.39 1.10
N GLU A 141 11.73 13.12 2.21
CA GLU A 141 11.05 12.67 3.43
C GLU A 141 9.57 12.35 3.21
N ASN A 142 8.90 13.07 2.29
CA ASN A 142 7.49 12.91 1.94
C ASN A 142 7.25 11.96 0.77
N GLN A 143 8.27 11.30 0.23
CA GLN A 143 8.16 10.36 -0.88
C GLN A 143 8.24 8.91 -0.41
N LEU A 144 7.46 8.02 -1.02
CA LEU A 144 7.59 6.57 -0.83
C LEU A 144 8.80 6.06 -1.62
N PHE A 145 9.72 5.38 -0.92
CA PHE A 145 10.84 4.69 -1.56
C PHE A 145 10.35 3.70 -2.62
N PHE A 146 9.28 2.96 -2.32
CA PHE A 146 8.66 2.01 -3.24
C PHE A 146 8.36 2.63 -4.61
N SER A 147 7.74 3.82 -4.62
CA SER A 147 7.37 4.51 -5.86
C SER A 147 8.59 5.06 -6.60
N VAL A 148 9.56 5.61 -5.90
CA VAL A 148 10.81 6.12 -6.50
C VAL A 148 11.64 4.95 -7.07
N ALA A 149 11.79 3.84 -6.32
CA ALA A 149 12.49 2.66 -6.78
C ALA A 149 11.85 2.06 -8.04
N CYS A 150 10.50 2.08 -8.11
CA CYS A 150 9.78 1.66 -9.30
C CYS A 150 10.09 2.55 -10.51
N THR A 151 10.16 3.88 -10.34
CA THR A 151 10.55 4.82 -11.42
C THR A 151 12.00 4.60 -11.88
N MET A 152 12.85 4.20 -10.96
CA MET A 152 14.25 3.86 -11.23
C MET A 152 14.43 2.41 -11.72
N ASN A 153 13.34 1.73 -12.10
CA ASN A 153 13.35 0.35 -12.62
C ASN A 153 13.97 -0.67 -11.65
N ASP A 154 13.70 -0.56 -10.33
CA ASP A 154 13.99 -1.66 -9.41
C ASP A 154 13.12 -2.85 -9.76
N ALA A 155 13.73 -3.99 -10.05
CA ALA A 155 13.04 -5.15 -10.63
C ALA A 155 11.94 -5.71 -9.70
N VAL A 156 12.16 -5.71 -8.38
CA VAL A 156 11.19 -6.22 -7.41
C VAL A 156 10.07 -5.21 -7.20
N CYS A 157 10.41 -3.93 -7.00
CA CYS A 157 9.42 -2.87 -6.81
C CYS A 157 8.52 -2.70 -8.04
N THR A 158 9.07 -2.80 -9.26
CA THR A 158 8.28 -2.71 -10.49
C THR A 158 7.25 -3.83 -10.60
N LYS A 159 7.63 -5.08 -10.29
CA LYS A 159 6.69 -6.20 -10.27
C LYS A 159 5.62 -6.04 -9.18
N ALA A 160 6.04 -5.64 -7.99
CA ALA A 160 5.11 -5.39 -6.88
C ALA A 160 4.12 -4.25 -7.17
N MET A 161 4.55 -3.19 -7.87
CA MET A 161 3.73 -2.04 -8.24
C MET A 161 2.63 -2.37 -9.24
N LYS A 162 2.80 -3.44 -10.03
CA LYS A 162 1.84 -3.85 -11.07
C LYS A 162 0.43 -4.01 -10.51
N TRP A 163 0.29 -4.64 -9.34
CA TRP A 163 -1.01 -4.81 -8.69
C TRP A 163 -1.72 -3.46 -8.45
N PHE A 164 -1.00 -2.46 -7.97
CA PHE A 164 -1.57 -1.12 -7.75
C PHE A 164 -1.92 -0.40 -9.05
N ARG A 165 -1.21 -0.64 -10.14
CA ARG A 165 -1.42 0.07 -11.41
C ARG A 165 -2.42 -0.61 -12.35
N GLU A 166 -2.40 -1.94 -12.39
CA GLU A 166 -3.08 -2.71 -13.42
C GLU A 166 -4.22 -3.58 -12.87
N ASP A 167 -4.10 -4.11 -11.64
CA ASP A 167 -5.02 -5.12 -11.13
C ASP A 167 -6.15 -4.55 -10.27
N ILE A 168 -6.02 -3.31 -9.74
CA ILE A 168 -7.06 -2.65 -8.96
C ILE A 168 -7.83 -1.65 -9.80
N PHE A 169 -9.16 -1.78 -9.79
CA PHE A 169 -10.07 -0.82 -10.40
C PHE A 169 -11.10 -0.34 -9.37
N PHE A 170 -11.37 0.95 -9.39
CA PHE A 170 -12.46 1.56 -8.62
C PHE A 170 -13.57 1.97 -9.56
N SER A 171 -14.83 1.72 -9.19
CA SER A 171 -15.98 2.17 -9.93
C SER A 171 -16.10 3.71 -9.88
N ARG A 172 -16.67 4.33 -10.92
CA ARG A 172 -16.82 5.78 -11.05
C ARG A 172 -17.59 6.44 -9.90
N ASP A 173 -18.51 5.71 -9.28
CA ASP A 173 -19.35 6.23 -8.18
C ASP A 173 -18.54 6.60 -6.92
N TYR A 174 -17.25 6.25 -6.86
CA TYR A 174 -16.34 6.62 -5.77
C TYR A 174 -15.35 7.73 -6.13
N THR A 175 -15.27 8.13 -7.40
CA THR A 175 -14.35 9.19 -7.86
C THR A 175 -14.94 10.58 -7.75
N ASP A 176 -16.27 10.71 -7.60
CA ASP A 176 -17.00 11.96 -7.52
C ASP A 176 -17.21 12.45 -6.08
N ILE A 177 -16.31 12.09 -5.15
CA ILE A 177 -16.34 12.63 -3.79
C ILE A 177 -15.80 14.07 -3.86
N PRO A 178 -16.60 15.09 -3.53
CA PRO A 178 -16.12 16.49 -3.49
C PRO A 178 -14.89 16.59 -2.58
N GLN A 179 -13.89 17.32 -3.05
CA GLN A 179 -12.68 17.64 -2.28
C GLN A 179 -13.01 18.57 -1.12
#